data_5fdad09cfba52cca5787cbbe7c1d096e
#
_entry.id   5fdad09cfba52cca5787cbbe7c1d096e
#
_cell.length_a   1.000
_cell.length_b   1.000
_cell.length_c   1.000
_cell.angle_alpha   90.00
_cell.angle_beta   90.00
_cell.angle_gamma   90.00
#
_symmetry.space_group_name_H-M   'P 1'
#
loop_
_entity.id
_entity.type
_entity.pdbx_description
1 polymer ?
#
loop_
_entity_poly.entity_id
_entity_poly.type
_entity_poly.pdbx_seq_one_letter_code
_entity_poly.pdbx_strand_id
1 'polypeptide(L)' 'PTLLTIFGLRFWFYSDDHSPIHVHVENGDGRAKILLEPVVELFKNEGMKAKDIKKALTLCETFREDFIAKWHEHIDKKS' A
#
# COMPACT_ATOMS: atom_id res chain seq x y z
N PRO A 1 0.09 -9.01 6.10
CA PRO A 1 -0.48 -8.32 7.26
C PRO A 1 -1.20 -7.03 6.88
N THR A 2 -2.31 -6.77 7.57
CA THR A 2 -3.03 -5.52 7.40
C THR A 2 -2.29 -4.41 8.13
N LEU A 3 -2.07 -3.30 7.43
CA LEU A 3 -1.33 -2.17 7.95
C LEU A 3 -2.24 -1.08 8.50
N LEU A 4 -3.33 -0.81 7.79
CA LEU A 4 -4.20 0.31 8.10
C LEU A 4 -5.55 0.09 7.44
N THR A 5 -6.62 0.42 8.16
CA THR A 5 -7.96 0.47 7.58
C THR A 5 -8.56 1.81 7.98
N ILE A 6 -8.84 2.65 6.99
CA ILE A 6 -9.35 3.99 7.22
C ILE A 6 -10.12 4.46 6.00
N PHE A 7 -11.21 5.19 6.21
CA PHE A 7 -12.05 5.77 5.13
C PHE A 7 -12.53 4.71 4.13
N GLY A 8 -12.80 3.48 4.61
CA GLY A 8 -13.23 2.40 3.74
C GLY A 8 -12.10 1.79 2.91
N LEU A 9 -10.87 2.22 3.12
CA LEU A 9 -9.69 1.71 2.43
C LEU A 9 -8.91 0.82 3.36
N ARG A 10 -8.51 -0.36 2.86
CA ARG A 10 -7.67 -1.30 3.61
C ARG A 10 -6.32 -1.41 2.91
N PHE A 11 -5.25 -1.16 3.67
CA PHE A 11 -3.88 -1.24 3.17
C PHE A 11 -3.21 -2.47 3.75
N TRP A 12 -2.52 -3.24 2.89
CA TRP A 12 -1.81 -4.44 3.34
C TRP A 12 -0.67 -4.75 2.38
N PHE A 13 0.19 -5.68 2.80
CA PHE A 13 1.07 -6.39 1.88
C PHE A 13 1.08 -7.86 2.29
N TYR A 14 1.57 -8.71 1.39
CA TYR A 14 1.74 -10.13 1.69
C TYR A 14 3.14 -10.34 2.24
N SER A 15 3.29 -11.25 3.20
CA SER A 15 4.59 -11.48 3.82
C SER A 15 5.63 -12.09 2.88
N ASP A 16 5.21 -12.58 1.72
CA ASP A 16 6.11 -13.07 0.68
C ASP A 16 6.25 -12.09 -0.49
N ASP A 17 5.80 -10.85 -0.35
CA ASP A 17 5.99 -9.82 -1.36
C ASP A 17 7.48 -9.51 -1.53
N HIS A 18 7.84 -9.05 -2.72
CA HIS A 18 9.22 -8.74 -3.11
C HIS A 18 9.37 -7.26 -3.47
N SER A 19 10.64 -6.81 -3.46
CA SER A 19 10.95 -5.45 -3.90
C SER A 19 10.43 -5.20 -5.31
N PRO A 20 10.05 -3.97 -5.65
CA PRO A 20 10.19 -2.76 -4.83
C PRO A 20 9.16 -2.72 -3.71
N ILE A 21 9.46 -1.96 -2.65
CA ILE A 21 8.56 -1.81 -1.51
C ILE A 21 7.26 -1.19 -1.95
N HIS A 22 6.17 -1.84 -1.60
CA HIS A 22 4.84 -1.42 -2.05
C HIS A 22 3.77 -1.83 -1.04
N VAL A 23 2.57 -1.30 -1.23
CA VAL A 23 1.38 -1.76 -0.50
C VAL A 23 0.26 -2.02 -1.50
N HIS A 24 -0.65 -2.88 -1.10
CA HIS A 24 -1.92 -3.07 -1.79
C HIS A 24 -2.98 -2.27 -1.03
N VAL A 25 -3.98 -1.78 -1.74
CA VAL A 25 -5.12 -1.09 -1.14
C VAL A 25 -6.39 -1.59 -1.81
N GLU A 26 -7.44 -1.73 -1.04
CA GLU A 26 -8.74 -2.13 -1.59
C GLU A 26 -9.88 -1.37 -0.92
N ASN A 27 -11.00 -1.30 -1.63
CA ASN A 27 -12.28 -0.84 -1.10
C ASN A 27 -13.38 -1.68 -1.75
N GLY A 28 -14.63 -1.26 -1.63
CA GLY A 28 -15.75 -2.00 -2.21
C GLY A 28 -15.77 -2.04 -3.74
N ASP A 29 -15.06 -1.14 -4.40
CA ASP A 29 -15.05 -1.05 -5.87
C ASP A 29 -13.94 -1.85 -6.52
N GLY A 30 -12.80 -2.00 -5.85
CA GLY A 30 -11.66 -2.67 -6.46
C GLY A 30 -10.43 -2.59 -5.61
N ARG A 31 -9.26 -2.73 -6.26
CA ARG A 31 -7.97 -2.75 -5.57
C ARG A 31 -6.90 -2.07 -6.40
N ALA A 32 -5.81 -1.70 -5.74
CA ALA A 32 -4.69 -1.07 -6.41
C ALA A 32 -3.38 -1.46 -5.73
N LYS A 33 -2.29 -1.27 -6.45
CA LYS A 33 -0.93 -1.47 -5.94
C LYS A 33 -0.21 -0.15 -6.03
N ILE A 34 0.38 0.29 -4.92
CA ILE A 34 1.05 1.59 -4.82
C ILE A 34 2.49 1.35 -4.36
N LEU A 35 3.45 1.82 -5.15
CA LEU A 35 4.85 1.77 -4.78
C LEU A 35 5.13 2.80 -3.70
N LEU A 36 6.03 2.46 -2.78
CA LEU A 36 6.46 3.37 -1.72
C LEU A 36 7.88 3.89 -1.94
N GLU A 37 8.67 3.19 -2.75
CA GLU A 37 10.03 3.60 -3.07
C GLU A 37 10.28 3.46 -4.56
N PRO A 38 11.06 4.36 -5.16
CA PRO A 38 11.77 5.50 -4.53
C PRO A 38 10.85 6.65 -4.12
N VAL A 39 9.64 6.71 -4.69
CA VAL A 39 8.60 7.69 -4.34
C VAL A 39 7.26 6.98 -4.35
N VAL A 40 6.26 7.59 -3.71
CA VAL A 40 4.89 7.06 -3.76
C VAL A 40 4.36 7.21 -5.18
N GLU A 41 3.94 6.08 -5.76
CA GLU A 41 3.52 6.07 -7.15
C GLU A 41 2.50 4.94 -7.36
N LEU A 42 1.42 5.24 -8.07
CA LEU A 42 0.44 4.21 -8.42
C LEU A 42 1.06 3.27 -9.44
N PHE A 43 1.12 1.99 -9.12
CA PHE A 43 1.63 0.97 -10.03
C PHE A 43 0.51 0.36 -10.89
N LYS A 44 -0.63 0.05 -10.26
CA LYS A 44 -1.75 -0.57 -10.96
C LYS A 44 -3.05 -0.28 -10.22
N ASN A 45 -4.12 -0.01 -10.97
CA ASN A 45 -5.45 0.18 -10.43
C ASN A 45 -6.40 -0.80 -11.11
N GLU A 46 -7.13 -1.56 -10.30
CA GLU A 46 -8.13 -2.51 -10.76
C GLU A 46 -9.47 -2.15 -10.17
N GLY A 47 -10.15 -1.18 -10.77
CA GLY A 47 -11.54 -0.86 -10.47
C GLY A 47 -11.80 0.22 -9.44
N MET A 48 -10.80 0.76 -8.78
CA MET A 48 -11.03 1.85 -7.83
C MET A 48 -11.25 3.17 -8.56
N LYS A 49 -12.13 4.00 -8.01
CA LYS A 49 -12.42 5.31 -8.58
C LYS A 49 -11.26 6.26 -8.38
N ALA A 50 -11.12 7.23 -9.30
CA ALA A 50 -10.01 8.18 -9.25
C ALA A 50 -9.93 8.93 -7.91
N LYS A 51 -11.08 9.33 -7.35
CA LYS A 51 -11.09 10.04 -6.06
C LYS A 51 -10.56 9.17 -4.92
N ASP A 52 -10.81 7.87 -4.96
CA ASP A 52 -10.34 6.95 -3.93
C ASP A 52 -8.85 6.64 -4.10
N ILE A 53 -8.40 6.56 -5.34
CA ILE A 53 -6.96 6.43 -5.63
C ILE A 53 -6.21 7.65 -5.12
N LYS A 54 -6.75 8.85 -5.35
CA LYS A 54 -6.11 10.07 -4.86
C LYS A 54 -5.99 10.06 -3.34
N LYS A 55 -7.06 9.64 -2.66
CA LYS A 55 -7.06 9.53 -1.20
C LYS A 55 -6.04 8.48 -0.74
N ALA A 56 -5.98 7.34 -1.42
CA ALA A 56 -5.02 6.29 -1.08
C ALA A 56 -3.58 6.76 -1.25
N LEU A 57 -3.28 7.49 -2.32
CA LEU A 57 -1.95 8.04 -2.55
C LEU A 57 -1.56 9.03 -1.45
N THR A 58 -2.49 9.88 -1.04
CA THR A 58 -2.25 10.83 0.05
C THR A 58 -1.96 10.10 1.37
N LEU A 59 -2.70 9.03 1.65
CA LEU A 59 -2.47 8.22 2.84
C LEU A 59 -1.12 7.51 2.80
N CYS A 60 -0.71 7.03 1.62
CA CYS A 60 0.60 6.42 1.44
C CYS A 60 1.72 7.44 1.69
N GLU A 61 1.53 8.69 1.27
CA GLU A 61 2.50 9.74 1.57
C GLU A 61 2.58 10.00 3.07
N THR A 62 1.42 10.10 3.72
CA THR A 62 1.35 10.38 5.15
C THR A 62 1.99 9.27 5.98
N PHE A 63 1.72 8.02 5.63
CA PHE A 63 2.16 6.86 6.41
C PHE A 63 3.34 6.12 5.77
N ARG A 64 4.01 6.75 4.82
CA ARG A 64 5.07 6.11 4.05
C ARG A 64 6.15 5.47 4.92
N GLU A 65 6.66 6.22 5.89
CA GLU A 65 7.73 5.71 6.76
C GLU A 65 7.24 4.55 7.63
N ASP A 66 6.01 4.65 8.13
CA ASP A 66 5.42 3.58 8.93
C ASP A 66 5.23 2.31 8.11
N PHE A 67 4.75 2.45 6.88
CA PHE A 67 4.55 1.31 5.99
C PHE A 67 5.89 0.67 5.62
N ILE A 68 6.90 1.48 5.35
CA ILE A 68 8.24 0.96 5.02
C ILE A 68 8.85 0.24 6.21
N ALA A 69 8.68 0.78 7.41
CA ALA A 69 9.16 0.13 8.64
C ALA A 69 8.49 -1.23 8.83
N LYS A 70 7.19 -1.31 8.59
CA LYS A 70 6.45 -2.57 8.68
C LYS A 70 6.92 -3.57 7.63
N TRP A 71 7.23 -3.10 6.43
CA TRP A 71 7.78 -3.94 5.37
C TRP A 71 9.08 -4.59 5.83
N HIS A 72 10.01 -3.81 6.33
CA HIS A 72 11.27 -4.34 6.82
C HIS A 72 11.08 -5.30 7.99
N GLU A 73 10.15 -4.98 8.88
CA GLU A 73 9.85 -5.82 10.03
C GLU A 73 9.31 -7.20 9.63
N HIS A 74 8.46 -7.25 8.60
CA HIS A 74 7.77 -8.49 8.24
C HIS A 74 8.44 -9.26 7.11
N ILE A 75 9.15 -8.59 6.21
CA ILE A 75 9.71 -9.22 5.01
C ILE A 75 11.19 -9.47 5.16
N ASP A 76 11.97 -8.48 5.58
CA ASP A 76 13.43 -8.63 5.69
C ASP A 76 13.83 -9.70 6.70
N LYS A 77 13.04 -9.90 7.73
CA LYS A 77 13.34 -10.89 8.77
C LYS A 77 13.20 -12.33 8.29
N LYS A 78 12.64 -12.54 7.11
CA LYS A 78 12.44 -13.89 6.56
C LYS A 78 13.60 -14.37 5.70
N SER A 79 14.51 -13.50 5.38
CA SER A 79 15.65 -13.86 4.54
C SER A 79 16.81 -14.46 5.33
#